data_25388c8f1f8ef11728befdd173da69d8
#
_entry.id   25388c8f1f8ef11728befdd173da69d8
#
_cell.length_a   1.000
_cell.length_b   1.000
_cell.length_c   1.000
_cell.angle_alpha   90.00
_cell.angle_beta   90.00
_cell.angle_gamma   90.00
#
_symmetry.space_group_name_H-M   'P 1'
#
loop_
_entity.id
_entity.type
_entity.pdbx_description
1 polymer ?
#
loop_
_entity_poly.entity_id
_entity_poly.type
_entity_poly.pdbx_seq_one_letter_code
_entity_poly.pdbx_strand_id
1 'polypeptide(L)'
;MKILLAALNSQYVHSNPAVRYLYTVMADTPDDVHIREFTINNDPSYIYGELVRANCDMVCFSCYIWNIEQVKAIGSDLKKACPSVKIVLGGPEVSHDGHIFAMENPWADYIL
;
A
#
# COMPACT_ATOMS: atom_id res chain seq x y z
N MET A 1 -15.40 0.29 -7.68
CA MET A 1 -14.11 -0.34 -7.33
C MET A 1 -13.84 -0.09 -5.86
N LYS A 2 -13.45 -1.12 -5.14
CA LYS A 2 -13.07 -1.00 -3.73
C LYS A 2 -11.57 -0.78 -3.63
N ILE A 3 -11.17 0.36 -3.05
CA ILE A 3 -9.77 0.80 -2.97
C ILE A 3 -9.38 0.92 -1.50
N LEU A 4 -8.25 0.32 -1.14
CA LEU A 4 -7.69 0.42 0.20
C LEU A 4 -6.40 1.22 0.15
N LEU A 5 -6.35 2.31 0.92
CA LEU A 5 -5.14 3.10 1.13
C LEU A 5 -4.48 2.55 2.40
N ALA A 6 -3.38 1.83 2.23
CA ALA A 6 -2.68 1.16 3.31
C ALA A 6 -1.41 1.93 3.68
N ALA A 7 -1.25 2.21 4.96
CA ALA A 7 -0.06 2.89 5.48
C ALA A 7 0.60 2.01 6.53
N LEU A 8 1.92 1.84 6.42
CA LEU A 8 2.74 1.19 7.44
C LEU A 8 3.59 2.28 8.10
N ASN A 9 3.09 2.80 9.22
CA ASN A 9 3.69 3.94 9.89
C ASN A 9 4.85 3.51 10.79
N SER A 10 5.79 4.45 11.02
CA SER A 10 6.82 4.23 12.02
C SER A 10 6.19 4.18 13.42
N GLN A 11 6.95 3.64 14.40
CA GLN A 11 6.43 3.51 15.77
C GLN A 11 6.06 4.85 16.43
N TYR A 12 6.58 5.96 15.91
CA TYR A 12 6.34 7.29 16.48
C TYR A 12 5.28 8.08 15.71
N VAL A 13 4.76 7.53 14.62
CA VAL A 13 3.78 8.20 13.77
C VAL A 13 2.49 7.40 13.80
N HIS A 14 1.42 7.98 14.32
CA HIS A 14 0.12 7.31 14.46
C HIS A 14 -0.81 7.58 13.29
N SER A 15 -0.46 8.51 12.41
CA SER A 15 -1.27 8.89 11.27
C SER A 15 -0.37 9.25 10.10
N ASN A 16 -0.79 8.92 8.88
CA ASN A 16 -0.06 9.22 7.66
C ASN A 16 -0.77 10.35 6.92
N PRO A 17 -0.20 11.58 6.91
CA PRO A 17 -0.85 12.71 6.25
C PRO A 17 -1.07 12.50 4.74
N ALA A 18 -0.15 11.82 4.06
CA ALA A 18 -0.29 11.57 2.62
C ALA A 18 -1.50 10.70 2.32
N VAL A 19 -1.69 9.63 3.10
CA VAL A 19 -2.84 8.73 2.94
C VAL A 19 -4.15 9.47 3.25
N ARG A 20 -4.15 10.30 4.30
CA ARG A 20 -5.31 11.10 4.67
C ARG A 20 -5.66 12.11 3.58
N TYR A 21 -4.67 12.75 3.00
CA TYR A 21 -4.87 13.69 1.91
C TYR A 21 -5.47 12.98 0.69
N LEU A 22 -4.91 11.83 0.30
CA LEU A 22 -5.43 11.04 -0.82
C LEU A 22 -6.88 10.63 -0.58
N TYR A 23 -7.20 10.21 0.63
CA TYR A 23 -8.57 9.85 0.97
C TYR A 23 -9.52 11.04 0.76
N THR A 24 -9.14 12.22 1.21
CA THR A 24 -9.94 13.43 1.05
C THR A 24 -10.17 13.75 -0.42
N VAL A 25 -9.12 13.67 -1.24
CA VAL A 25 -9.19 13.94 -2.66
C VAL A 25 -10.11 12.93 -3.37
N MET A 26 -10.05 11.66 -2.96
CA MET A 26 -10.80 10.58 -3.60
C MET A 26 -12.22 10.43 -3.06
N ALA A 27 -12.60 11.16 -2.01
CA ALA A 27 -13.90 11.03 -1.39
C ALA A 27 -15.06 11.40 -2.33
N ASP A 28 -14.82 12.25 -3.33
CA ASP A 28 -15.82 12.67 -4.30
C ASP A 28 -15.92 11.75 -5.52
N THR A 29 -15.11 10.69 -5.58
CA THR A 29 -15.19 9.72 -6.67
C THR A 29 -16.29 8.68 -6.40
N PRO A 30 -16.79 7.97 -7.44
CA PRO A 30 -17.76 6.90 -7.22
C PRO A 30 -17.16 5.65 -6.59
N ASP A 31 -15.85 5.60 -6.39
CA ASP A 31 -15.17 4.44 -5.84
C ASP A 31 -15.33 4.37 -4.32
N ASP A 32 -15.32 3.14 -3.80
CA ASP A 32 -15.41 2.86 -2.37
C ASP A 32 -13.99 2.85 -1.79
N VAL A 33 -13.59 3.95 -1.15
CA VAL A 33 -12.22 4.17 -0.68
C VAL A 33 -12.15 4.04 0.83
N HIS A 34 -11.21 3.24 1.32
CA HIS A 34 -10.97 3.00 2.75
C HIS A 34 -9.51 3.27 3.11
N ILE A 35 -9.28 3.60 4.37
CA ILE A 35 -7.93 3.74 4.94
C ILE A 35 -7.72 2.65 5.97
N ARG A 36 -6.55 1.99 5.93
CA ARG A 36 -6.06 1.16 7.03
C ARG A 36 -4.63 1.60 7.35
N GLU A 37 -4.41 1.89 8.61
CA GLU A 37 -3.09 2.28 9.11
C GLU A 37 -2.56 1.19 10.03
N PHE A 38 -1.35 0.73 9.73
CA PHE A 38 -0.61 -0.23 10.54
C PHE A 38 0.68 0.44 11.01
N THR A 39 1.43 -0.24 11.86
CA THR A 39 2.77 0.21 12.22
C THR A 39 3.78 -0.84 11.78
N ILE A 40 5.05 -0.43 11.62
CA ILE A 40 6.14 -1.35 11.30
C ILE A 40 6.36 -2.37 12.42
N ASN A 41 5.79 -2.15 13.61
CA ASN A 41 5.86 -3.09 14.73
C ASN A 41 4.77 -4.17 14.68
N ASN A 42 3.77 -4.02 13.82
CA ASN A 42 2.79 -5.08 13.62
C ASN A 42 3.46 -6.26 12.92
N ASP A 43 3.06 -7.47 13.29
CA ASP A 43 3.52 -8.67 12.61
C ASP A 43 3.15 -8.60 11.13
N PRO A 44 4.10 -8.81 10.20
CA PRO A 44 3.79 -8.80 8.77
C PRO A 44 2.68 -9.79 8.38
N SER A 45 2.59 -10.93 9.03
CA SER A 45 1.52 -11.90 8.79
C SER A 45 0.15 -11.34 9.16
N TYR A 46 0.07 -10.54 10.21
CA TYR A 46 -1.17 -9.87 10.61
C TYR A 46 -1.59 -8.86 9.54
N ILE A 47 -0.65 -8.01 9.09
CA ILE A 47 -0.93 -7.01 8.05
C ILE A 47 -1.40 -7.70 6.77
N TYR A 48 -0.65 -8.70 6.32
CA TYR A 48 -0.98 -9.48 5.13
C TYR A 48 -2.39 -10.07 5.23
N GLY A 49 -2.70 -10.71 6.36
CA GLY A 49 -4.02 -11.31 6.59
C GLY A 49 -5.16 -10.29 6.54
N GLU A 50 -4.95 -9.09 7.11
CA GLU A 50 -5.95 -8.02 7.05
C GLU A 50 -6.18 -7.53 5.63
N LEU A 51 -5.12 -7.43 4.83
CA LEU A 51 -5.23 -7.00 3.43
C LEU A 51 -5.97 -8.04 2.59
N VAL A 52 -5.71 -9.33 2.80
CA VAL A 52 -6.44 -10.40 2.11
C VAL A 52 -7.92 -10.38 2.49
N ARG A 53 -8.22 -10.23 3.78
CA ARG A 53 -9.61 -10.20 4.26
C ARG A 53 -10.37 -8.97 3.78
N ALA A 54 -9.69 -7.86 3.53
CA ALA A 54 -10.32 -6.65 3.02
C ALA A 54 -10.91 -6.85 1.62
N ASN A 55 -10.38 -7.80 0.87
CA ASN A 55 -10.89 -8.18 -0.45
C ASN A 55 -11.11 -6.98 -1.37
N CYS A 56 -10.07 -6.17 -1.54
CA CYS A 56 -10.13 -4.96 -2.34
C CYS A 56 -9.72 -5.22 -3.78
N ASP A 57 -10.20 -4.38 -4.70
CA ASP A 57 -9.79 -4.40 -6.10
C ASP A 57 -8.42 -3.77 -6.28
N MET A 58 -8.10 -2.78 -5.45
CA MET A 58 -6.83 -2.06 -5.51
C MET A 58 -6.35 -1.77 -4.09
N VAL A 59 -5.05 -1.95 -3.88
CA VAL A 59 -4.38 -1.61 -2.62
C VAL A 59 -3.23 -0.66 -2.94
N CYS A 60 -3.21 0.48 -2.28
CA CYS A 60 -2.20 1.52 -2.47
C CYS A 60 -1.34 1.61 -1.21
N PHE A 61 -0.02 1.53 -1.37
CA PHE A 61 0.93 1.67 -0.26
C PHE A 61 1.71 2.98 -0.39
N SER A 62 1.93 3.63 0.74
CA SER A 62 2.82 4.77 0.84
C SER A 62 4.19 4.27 1.32
N CYS A 63 5.21 4.43 0.48
CA CYS A 63 6.52 3.79 0.67
C CYS A 63 7.58 4.78 1.15
N TYR A 64 8.20 4.43 2.27
CA TYR A 64 9.25 5.21 2.92
C TYR A 64 10.42 4.28 3.26
N ILE A 65 11.57 4.87 3.61
CA ILE A 65 12.76 4.09 3.93
C ILE A 65 12.52 3.11 5.10
N TRP A 66 11.65 3.49 6.05
CA TRP A 66 11.38 2.65 7.23
C TRP A 66 10.42 1.50 6.96
N ASN A 67 9.69 1.48 5.85
CA ASN A 67 8.71 0.44 5.58
C ASN A 67 8.88 -0.28 4.26
N ILE A 68 9.79 0.15 3.39
CA ILE A 68 9.86 -0.38 2.02
C ILE A 68 10.11 -1.90 1.97
N GLU A 69 10.93 -2.43 2.86
CA GLU A 69 11.20 -3.87 2.87
C GLU A 69 9.95 -4.66 3.27
N GLN A 70 9.18 -4.16 4.23
CA GLN A 70 7.92 -4.78 4.62
C GLN A 70 6.89 -4.69 3.50
N VAL A 71 6.79 -3.55 2.83
CA VAL A 71 5.88 -3.36 1.69
C VAL A 71 6.21 -4.36 0.59
N LYS A 72 7.49 -4.56 0.27
CA LYS A 72 7.92 -5.55 -0.73
C LYS A 72 7.45 -6.95 -0.37
N ALA A 73 7.68 -7.36 0.87
CA ALA A 73 7.31 -8.70 1.32
C ALA A 73 5.78 -8.89 1.29
N ILE A 74 5.07 -7.94 1.87
CA ILE A 74 3.60 -8.02 1.99
C ILE A 74 2.95 -7.91 0.61
N GLY A 75 3.39 -6.96 -0.22
CA GLY A 75 2.82 -6.75 -1.55
C GLY A 75 3.05 -7.93 -2.48
N SER A 76 4.24 -8.50 -2.45
CA SER A 76 4.55 -9.69 -3.23
C SER A 76 3.66 -10.87 -2.84
N ASP A 77 3.49 -11.11 -1.53
CA ASP A 77 2.65 -12.20 -1.04
C ASP A 77 1.17 -11.94 -1.34
N LEU A 78 0.72 -10.69 -1.21
CA LEU A 78 -0.66 -10.31 -1.54
C LEU A 78 -0.97 -10.60 -3.01
N LYS A 79 -0.04 -10.27 -3.90
CA LYS A 79 -0.23 -10.53 -5.35
C LYS A 79 -0.32 -12.02 -5.65
N LYS A 80 0.45 -12.84 -4.95
CA LYS A 80 0.38 -14.30 -5.10
C LYS A 80 -0.96 -14.85 -4.63
N ALA A 81 -1.47 -14.35 -3.51
CA ALA A 81 -2.74 -14.80 -2.95
C ALA A 81 -3.94 -14.29 -3.74
N CYS A 82 -3.86 -13.06 -4.25
CA CYS A 82 -4.94 -12.37 -4.94
C CYS A 82 -4.43 -11.80 -6.27
N PRO A 83 -4.26 -12.64 -7.30
CA PRO A 83 -3.62 -12.20 -8.56
C PRO A 83 -4.36 -11.07 -9.28
N SER A 84 -5.66 -10.91 -9.04
CA SER A 84 -6.47 -9.87 -9.69
C SER A 84 -6.38 -8.52 -8.99
N VAL A 85 -5.83 -8.46 -7.78
CA VAL A 85 -5.68 -7.18 -7.07
C VAL A 85 -4.67 -6.30 -7.81
N LYS A 86 -4.97 -4.99 -7.88
CA LYS A 86 -4.02 -4.01 -8.41
C LYS A 86 -3.27 -3.40 -7.24
N ILE A 87 -1.94 -3.42 -7.32
CA ILE A 87 -1.07 -2.87 -6.27
C ILE A 87 -0.41 -1.61 -6.81
N VAL A 88 -0.63 -0.51 -6.10
CA VAL A 88 -0.12 0.81 -6.44
C VAL A 88 0.83 1.26 -5.34
N LEU A 89 2.02 1.70 -5.72
CA LEU A 89 3.00 2.20 -4.78
C LEU A 89 3.26 3.68 -5.02
N GLY A 90 3.36 4.44 -3.97
CA GLY A 90 3.73 5.85 -4.02
C GLY A 90 4.68 6.17 -2.87
N GLY A 91 5.16 7.40 -2.84
CA GLY A 91 6.04 7.88 -1.80
C GLY A 91 7.50 7.97 -2.24
N PRO A 92 8.34 8.62 -1.41
CA PRO A 92 9.70 9.00 -1.82
C PRO A 92 10.62 7.81 -2.12
N GLU A 93 10.38 6.65 -1.51
CA GLU A 93 11.27 5.51 -1.66
C GLU A 93 11.13 4.82 -3.02
N VAL A 94 10.01 5.00 -3.71
CA VAL A 94 9.76 4.33 -5.00
C VAL A 94 9.66 5.33 -6.17
N SER A 95 9.35 6.59 -5.89
CA SER A 95 9.06 7.57 -6.95
C SER A 95 10.30 8.06 -7.67
N HIS A 96 11.48 8.04 -7.02
CA HIS A 96 12.71 8.57 -7.59
C HIS A 96 13.14 7.81 -8.85
N ASP A 97 13.21 6.48 -8.78
CA ASP A 97 13.55 5.62 -9.91
C ASP A 97 12.43 4.60 -10.12
N GLY A 98 11.20 5.09 -10.27
CA GLY A 98 10.00 4.25 -10.32
C GLY A 98 10.05 3.18 -11.39
N HIS A 99 10.59 3.48 -12.57
CA HIS A 99 10.68 2.49 -13.64
C HIS A 99 11.64 1.34 -13.32
N ILE A 100 12.76 1.65 -12.63
CA ILE A 100 13.70 0.61 -12.18
C ILE A 100 13.05 -0.24 -11.09
N PHE A 101 12.40 0.42 -10.13
CA PHE A 101 11.70 -0.29 -9.07
C PHE A 101 10.64 -1.23 -9.64
N ALA A 102 9.87 -0.77 -10.61
CA ALA A 102 8.83 -1.57 -11.24
C ALA A 102 9.40 -2.81 -11.95
N MET A 103 10.55 -2.66 -12.62
CA MET A 103 11.21 -3.78 -13.28
C MET A 103 11.70 -4.84 -12.29
N GLU A 104 12.19 -4.42 -11.12
CA GLU A 104 12.68 -5.33 -10.09
C GLU A 104 11.56 -5.92 -9.24
N ASN A 105 10.38 -5.31 -9.25
CA ASN A 105 9.24 -5.70 -8.41
C ASN A 105 7.97 -5.82 -9.26
N PRO A 106 7.87 -6.86 -10.11
CA PRO A 106 6.76 -6.98 -11.06
C PRO A 106 5.39 -7.23 -10.41
N TRP A 107 5.36 -7.52 -9.11
CA TRP A 107 4.11 -7.63 -8.36
C TRP A 107 3.40 -6.27 -8.19
N ALA A 108 4.14 -5.18 -8.32
CA ALA A 108 3.57 -3.83 -8.28
C ALA A 108 3.05 -3.46 -9.65
N ASP A 109 1.78 -3.10 -9.74
CA ASP A 109 1.15 -2.78 -11.03
C ASP A 109 1.43 -1.34 -11.46
N TYR A 110 1.47 -0.40 -10.51
CA TYR A 110 1.69 1.03 -10.79
C TYR A 110 2.59 1.67 -9.75
N ILE A 111 3.48 2.53 -10.20
CA ILE A 111 4.33 3.38 -9.35
C ILE A 111 3.97 4.82 -9.66
N LEU A 112 3.62 5.57 -8.63
CA LEU A 112 3.28 6.99 -8.77
C LEU A 112 4.51 7.88 -8.65
#